data_ef87eb521ae2ea173b5cd4a3d432e4f4
#
_entry.id   ef87eb521ae2ea173b5cd4a3d432e4f4
#
_cell.length_a   1.000
_cell.length_b   1.000
_cell.length_c   1.000
_cell.angle_alpha   90.00
_cell.angle_beta   90.00
_cell.angle_gamma   90.00
#
_symmetry.space_group_name_H-M   'P 1'
#
loop_
_entity.id
_entity.type
_entity.pdbx_description
1 polymer ?
#
loop_
_entity_poly.entity_id
_entity_poly.type
_entity_poly.pdbx_seq_one_letter_code
_entity_poly.pdbx_strand_id
1 'polypeptide(L)'
;LMLLELKAEGHKSVVHTVGSSALGRMFIKVMKENGIKTVNLVRNADYIKELQEIGADYVLNTKDEDFEKQFKEAVNSLDCRKVYDAIGGKFTGQLVWLMPKKSNISVYGYLDRDPQVHVDFWALLSQETTVDGFWLSGRMRNFPKEKIAEGFQKVFAGLRGVYSTKIAKVFSYDEVLEAMKFSLEHASQGKALLSLTGK
;
A
#
# COMPACT_ATOMS: atom_id res chain seq x y z
N LEU A 1 10.30 -4.46 5.34
CA LEU A 1 9.66 -5.46 6.21
C LEU A 1 8.52 -6.19 5.51
N MET A 2 7.54 -5.53 4.88
CA MET A 2 6.42 -6.18 4.17
C MET A 2 6.89 -7.28 3.20
N LEU A 3 7.91 -7.03 2.39
CA LEU A 3 8.49 -8.05 1.50
C LEU A 3 9.05 -9.26 2.27
N LEU A 4 9.74 -9.02 3.39
CA LEU A 4 10.32 -10.10 4.19
C LEU A 4 9.24 -10.97 4.83
N GLU A 5 8.16 -10.35 5.31
CA GLU A 5 6.99 -11.04 5.84
C GLU A 5 6.31 -11.89 4.77
N LEU A 6 6.02 -11.32 3.59
CA LEU A 6 5.44 -12.05 2.46
C LEU A 6 6.27 -13.29 2.09
N LYS A 7 7.61 -13.14 2.05
CA LYS A 7 8.51 -14.26 1.74
C LYS A 7 8.51 -15.32 2.84
N ALA A 8 8.54 -14.90 4.10
CA ALA A 8 8.53 -15.82 5.24
C ALA A 8 7.20 -16.61 5.32
N GLU A 9 6.08 -15.97 4.99
CA GLU A 9 4.76 -16.58 4.95
C GLU A 9 4.47 -17.34 3.64
N GLY A 10 5.38 -17.26 2.66
CA GLY A 10 5.27 -17.98 1.38
C GLY A 10 4.29 -17.35 0.38
N HIS A 11 3.81 -16.13 0.61
CA HIS A 11 2.90 -15.44 -0.30
C HIS A 11 3.54 -15.13 -1.65
N LYS A 12 2.82 -15.43 -2.73
CA LYS A 12 3.21 -15.15 -4.13
C LYS A 12 2.45 -13.97 -4.72
N SER A 13 1.47 -13.47 -3.99
CA SER A 13 0.61 -12.38 -4.40
C SER A 13 0.15 -11.58 -3.18
N VAL A 14 -0.20 -10.31 -3.39
CA VAL A 14 -0.61 -9.39 -2.32
C VAL A 14 -1.49 -8.27 -2.85
N VAL A 15 -2.48 -7.86 -2.05
CA VAL A 15 -3.27 -6.64 -2.29
C VAL A 15 -2.64 -5.46 -1.54
N HIS A 16 -2.61 -4.30 -2.17
CA HIS A 16 -2.21 -3.03 -1.56
C HIS A 16 -3.25 -1.94 -1.83
N THR A 17 -3.82 -1.34 -0.77
CA THR A 17 -5.03 -0.50 -0.89
C THR A 17 -4.79 0.93 -1.37
N VAL A 18 -3.54 1.36 -1.51
CA VAL A 18 -3.18 2.74 -1.92
C VAL A 18 -2.08 2.75 -2.99
N GLY A 19 -2.33 2.06 -4.11
CA GLY A 19 -1.36 1.83 -5.17
C GLY A 19 -0.70 3.11 -5.71
N SER A 20 -1.44 4.22 -5.83
CA SER A 20 -0.93 5.50 -6.36
C SER A 20 -0.15 6.34 -5.34
N SER A 21 0.00 5.89 -4.09
CA SER A 21 0.84 6.57 -3.10
C SER A 21 2.33 6.39 -3.41
N ALA A 22 3.18 7.22 -2.79
CA ALA A 22 4.63 7.05 -2.90
C ALA A 22 5.09 5.65 -2.46
N LEU A 23 4.56 5.16 -1.33
CA LEU A 23 4.83 3.80 -0.85
C LEU A 23 4.27 2.75 -1.83
N GLY A 24 3.06 2.96 -2.36
CA GLY A 24 2.43 2.04 -3.32
C GLY A 24 3.27 1.84 -4.58
N ARG A 25 3.81 2.92 -5.16
CA ARG A 25 4.71 2.83 -6.32
C ARG A 25 6.00 2.08 -6.01
N MET A 26 6.61 2.34 -4.85
CA MET A 26 7.79 1.59 -4.38
C MET A 26 7.44 0.12 -4.16
N PHE A 27 6.28 -0.15 -3.54
CA PHE A 27 5.79 -1.49 -3.27
C PHE A 27 5.64 -2.30 -4.55
N ILE A 28 4.98 -1.74 -5.58
CA ILE A 28 4.82 -2.39 -6.89
C ILE A 28 6.18 -2.77 -7.49
N LYS A 29 7.13 -1.84 -7.54
CA LYS A 29 8.47 -2.09 -8.09
C LYS A 29 9.20 -3.18 -7.32
N VAL A 30 9.18 -3.11 -5.98
CA VAL A 30 9.84 -4.11 -5.11
C VAL A 30 9.20 -5.48 -5.28
N MET A 31 7.87 -5.57 -5.35
CA MET A 31 7.17 -6.86 -5.55
C MET A 31 7.52 -7.46 -6.91
N LYS A 32 7.49 -6.65 -7.97
CA LYS A 32 7.88 -7.06 -9.32
C LYS A 32 9.29 -7.67 -9.35
N GLU A 33 10.28 -6.98 -8.78
CA GLU A 33 11.68 -7.48 -8.72
C GLU A 33 11.82 -8.81 -7.95
N ASN A 34 10.85 -9.10 -7.07
CA ASN A 34 10.87 -10.31 -6.26
C ASN A 34 9.86 -11.38 -6.74
N GLY A 35 9.25 -11.20 -7.90
CA GLY A 35 8.31 -12.17 -8.49
C GLY A 35 7.00 -12.32 -7.70
N ILE A 36 6.63 -11.33 -6.89
CA ILE A 36 5.36 -11.30 -6.15
C ILE A 36 4.34 -10.49 -6.95
N LYS A 37 3.21 -11.09 -7.25
CA LYS A 37 2.12 -10.46 -7.99
C LYS A 37 1.35 -9.47 -7.13
N THR A 38 0.87 -8.37 -7.73
CA THR A 38 0.19 -7.33 -6.98
C THR A 38 -1.19 -6.99 -7.52
N VAL A 39 -2.15 -6.81 -6.60
CA VAL A 39 -3.44 -6.17 -6.87
C VAL A 39 -3.42 -4.81 -6.15
N ASN A 40 -3.47 -3.73 -6.90
CA ASN A 40 -3.32 -2.38 -6.37
C ASN A 40 -4.62 -1.62 -6.50
N LEU A 41 -5.08 -1.03 -5.40
CA LEU A 41 -6.32 -0.26 -5.39
C LEU A 41 -6.03 1.23 -5.50
N VAL A 42 -6.83 1.92 -6.32
CA VAL A 42 -6.78 3.37 -6.52
C VAL A 42 -8.18 3.97 -6.44
N ARG A 43 -8.27 5.28 -6.21
CA ARG A 43 -9.54 6.03 -6.21
C ARG A 43 -9.74 6.88 -7.47
N ASN A 44 -8.75 6.85 -8.38
CA ASN A 44 -8.77 7.60 -9.63
C ASN A 44 -8.14 6.73 -10.73
N ALA A 45 -8.91 6.49 -11.78
CA ALA A 45 -8.52 5.68 -12.94
C ALA A 45 -7.30 6.24 -13.69
N ASP A 46 -7.00 7.54 -13.60
CA ASP A 46 -5.86 8.17 -14.27
C ASP A 46 -4.50 7.53 -13.92
N TYR A 47 -4.42 6.87 -12.75
CA TYR A 47 -3.20 6.21 -12.30
C TYR A 47 -3.06 4.77 -12.79
N ILE A 48 -4.08 4.17 -13.40
CA ILE A 48 -4.07 2.75 -13.79
C ILE A 48 -2.90 2.46 -14.73
N LYS A 49 -2.80 3.21 -15.82
CA LYS A 49 -1.75 3.02 -16.84
C LYS A 49 -0.35 3.21 -16.25
N GLU A 50 -0.13 4.29 -15.49
CA GLU A 50 1.17 4.56 -14.85
C GLU A 50 1.60 3.39 -13.93
N LEU A 51 0.68 2.85 -13.15
CA LEU A 51 0.99 1.78 -12.21
C LEU A 51 1.24 0.44 -12.92
N GLN A 52 0.54 0.17 -14.01
CA GLN A 52 0.81 -1.00 -14.87
C GLN A 52 2.20 -0.90 -15.53
N GLU A 53 2.57 0.27 -16.03
CA GLU A 53 3.89 0.51 -16.64
C GLU A 53 5.05 0.25 -15.66
N ILE A 54 4.90 0.61 -14.39
CA ILE A 54 5.91 0.31 -13.35
C ILE A 54 5.85 -1.14 -12.84
N GLY A 55 4.85 -1.92 -13.27
CA GLY A 55 4.81 -3.37 -13.07
C GLY A 55 3.73 -3.91 -12.16
N ALA A 56 2.66 -3.16 -11.92
CA ALA A 56 1.48 -3.70 -11.26
C ALA A 56 0.80 -4.74 -12.17
N ASP A 57 0.42 -5.89 -11.60
CA ASP A 57 -0.31 -6.93 -12.35
C ASP A 57 -1.79 -6.55 -12.50
N TYR A 58 -2.41 -6.07 -11.42
CA TYR A 58 -3.77 -5.52 -11.42
C TYR A 58 -3.79 -4.15 -10.78
N VAL A 59 -4.53 -3.22 -11.38
CA VAL A 59 -4.84 -1.91 -10.80
C VAL A 59 -6.33 -1.69 -10.94
N LEU A 60 -7.04 -1.59 -9.82
CA LEU A 60 -8.49 -1.50 -9.77
C LEU A 60 -8.92 -0.18 -9.13
N ASN A 61 -9.88 0.49 -9.75
CA ASN A 61 -10.44 1.71 -9.20
C ASN A 61 -11.63 1.38 -8.29
N THR A 62 -11.51 1.73 -7.01
CA THR A 62 -12.55 1.43 -5.99
C THR A 62 -13.87 2.17 -6.20
N LYS A 63 -13.95 3.08 -7.17
CA LYS A 63 -15.17 3.82 -7.52
C LYS A 63 -15.92 3.22 -8.72
N ASP A 64 -15.36 2.22 -9.38
CA ASP A 64 -16.02 1.59 -10.52
C ASP A 64 -17.22 0.75 -10.03
N GLU A 65 -18.31 0.78 -10.77
CA GLU A 65 -19.55 0.07 -10.40
C GLU A 65 -19.34 -1.44 -10.26
N ASP A 66 -18.43 -2.02 -11.04
CA ASP A 66 -18.09 -3.43 -11.04
C ASP A 66 -16.81 -3.76 -10.24
N PHE A 67 -16.32 -2.81 -9.41
CA PHE A 67 -15.11 -2.98 -8.61
C PHE A 67 -15.07 -4.29 -7.82
N GLU A 68 -16.14 -4.63 -7.11
CA GLU A 68 -16.17 -5.84 -6.27
C GLU A 68 -16.02 -7.12 -7.10
N LYS A 69 -16.62 -7.15 -8.28
CA LYS A 69 -16.49 -8.26 -9.22
C LYS A 69 -15.06 -8.37 -9.72
N GLN A 70 -14.50 -7.28 -10.25
CA GLN A 70 -13.12 -7.23 -10.73
C GLN A 70 -12.12 -7.61 -9.63
N PHE A 71 -12.34 -7.14 -8.40
CA PHE A 71 -11.48 -7.45 -7.27
C PHE A 71 -11.50 -8.95 -6.95
N LYS A 72 -12.68 -9.56 -6.83
CA LYS A 72 -12.82 -11.01 -6.58
C LYS A 72 -12.17 -11.85 -7.69
N GLU A 73 -12.34 -11.45 -8.94
CA GLU A 73 -11.68 -12.12 -10.08
C GLU A 73 -10.15 -12.03 -9.98
N ALA A 74 -9.61 -10.85 -9.69
CA ALA A 74 -8.17 -10.63 -9.57
C ALA A 74 -7.55 -11.42 -8.41
N VAL A 75 -8.14 -11.37 -7.20
CA VAL A 75 -7.57 -12.06 -6.04
C VAL A 75 -7.69 -13.58 -6.17
N ASN A 76 -8.77 -14.09 -6.77
CA ASN A 76 -8.94 -15.52 -7.01
C ASN A 76 -7.99 -16.04 -8.09
N SER A 77 -7.77 -15.28 -9.18
CA SER A 77 -6.86 -15.69 -10.26
C SER A 77 -5.41 -15.81 -9.79
N LEU A 78 -5.04 -15.07 -8.75
CA LEU A 78 -3.69 -15.05 -8.15
C LEU A 78 -3.59 -15.91 -6.87
N ASP A 79 -4.65 -16.56 -6.42
CA ASP A 79 -4.76 -17.17 -5.08
C ASP A 79 -4.24 -16.23 -3.99
N CYS A 80 -4.65 -14.95 -4.08
CA CYS A 80 -4.15 -13.89 -3.23
C CYS A 80 -4.87 -13.90 -1.88
N ARG A 81 -4.12 -14.06 -0.79
CA ARG A 81 -4.66 -14.16 0.58
C ARG A 81 -4.04 -13.16 1.57
N LYS A 82 -3.23 -12.23 1.08
CA LYS A 82 -2.59 -11.19 1.91
C LYS A 82 -2.99 -9.81 1.42
N VAL A 83 -3.35 -8.95 2.38
CA VAL A 83 -3.63 -7.53 2.13
C VAL A 83 -2.78 -6.67 3.04
N TYR A 84 -2.18 -5.62 2.49
CA TYR A 84 -1.68 -4.48 3.26
C TYR A 84 -2.63 -3.30 3.07
N ASP A 85 -3.34 -2.95 4.15
CA ASP A 85 -4.36 -1.90 4.14
C ASP A 85 -3.89 -0.62 4.84
N ALA A 86 -3.89 0.48 4.09
CA ALA A 86 -3.60 1.82 4.60
C ALA A 86 -4.85 2.64 4.89
N ILE A 87 -6.02 2.15 4.51
CA ILE A 87 -7.27 2.90 4.59
C ILE A 87 -7.88 2.76 5.98
N GLY A 88 -8.08 1.54 6.44
CA GLY A 88 -8.75 1.28 7.72
C GLY A 88 -10.27 1.42 7.63
N GLY A 89 -10.89 1.66 8.78
CA GLY A 89 -12.32 1.97 8.87
C GLY A 89 -13.25 0.89 8.32
N LYS A 90 -14.27 1.32 7.62
CA LYS A 90 -15.26 0.42 6.97
C LYS A 90 -14.67 -0.35 5.80
N PHE A 91 -13.66 0.20 5.14
CA PHE A 91 -13.06 -0.45 3.97
C PHE A 91 -12.35 -1.76 4.34
N THR A 92 -11.71 -1.82 5.50
CA THR A 92 -11.16 -3.09 6.01
C THR A 92 -12.24 -4.18 6.13
N GLY A 93 -13.42 -3.82 6.65
CA GLY A 93 -14.55 -4.76 6.73
C GLY A 93 -15.06 -5.24 5.36
N GLN A 94 -15.10 -4.33 4.38
CA GLN A 94 -15.43 -4.70 3.00
C GLN A 94 -14.40 -5.69 2.42
N LEU A 95 -13.12 -5.47 2.67
CA LEU A 95 -12.06 -6.39 2.23
C LEU A 95 -12.23 -7.79 2.82
N VAL A 96 -12.69 -7.94 4.07
CA VAL A 96 -12.95 -9.27 4.65
C VAL A 96 -13.97 -10.06 3.82
N TRP A 97 -15.01 -9.40 3.31
CA TRP A 97 -16.01 -10.03 2.45
C TRP A 97 -15.55 -10.30 1.01
N LEU A 98 -14.61 -9.48 0.52
CA LEU A 98 -14.15 -9.55 -0.87
C LEU A 98 -12.98 -10.52 -1.05
N MET A 99 -12.18 -10.74 0.00
CA MET A 99 -11.04 -11.64 -0.05
C MET A 99 -11.45 -13.12 0.00
N PRO A 100 -10.65 -14.03 -0.59
CA PRO A 100 -10.83 -15.45 -0.40
C PRO A 100 -10.77 -15.86 1.08
N LYS A 101 -11.39 -16.97 1.43
CA LYS A 101 -11.31 -17.52 2.80
C LYS A 101 -9.87 -17.72 3.26
N LYS A 102 -9.66 -17.59 4.56
CA LYS A 102 -8.35 -17.74 5.23
C LYS A 102 -7.32 -16.70 4.79
N SER A 103 -7.79 -15.50 4.43
CA SER A 103 -6.92 -14.38 4.13
C SER A 103 -6.45 -13.68 5.40
N ASN A 104 -5.36 -12.92 5.28
CA ASN A 104 -4.89 -12.02 6.31
C ASN A 104 -4.90 -10.56 5.79
N ILE A 105 -5.45 -9.67 6.58
CA ILE A 105 -5.50 -8.23 6.31
C ILE A 105 -4.69 -7.51 7.38
N SER A 106 -3.51 -7.02 7.00
CA SER A 106 -2.63 -6.24 7.86
C SER A 106 -2.87 -4.74 7.68
N VAL A 107 -3.52 -4.12 8.65
CA VAL A 107 -3.79 -2.68 8.65
C VAL A 107 -2.53 -1.94 9.12
N TYR A 108 -1.99 -1.05 8.26
CA TYR A 108 -0.78 -0.28 8.56
C TYR A 108 -0.98 1.23 8.48
N GLY A 109 -2.14 1.69 8.04
CA GLY A 109 -2.48 3.10 7.89
C GLY A 109 -3.86 3.44 8.42
N TYR A 110 -4.20 4.73 8.36
CA TYR A 110 -5.39 5.32 8.95
C TYR A 110 -5.94 6.45 8.07
N LEU A 111 -6.08 6.18 6.77
CA LEU A 111 -6.48 7.21 5.80
C LEU A 111 -7.98 7.54 5.84
N ASP A 112 -8.81 6.60 6.29
CA ASP A 112 -10.26 6.85 6.49
C ASP A 112 -10.53 7.79 7.67
N ARG A 113 -9.55 7.94 8.59
CA ARG A 113 -9.68 8.73 9.82
C ARG A 113 -10.80 8.26 10.76
N ASP A 114 -11.39 7.12 10.51
CA ASP A 114 -12.26 6.45 11.47
C ASP A 114 -11.41 5.76 12.53
N PRO A 115 -11.58 6.05 13.82
CA PRO A 115 -10.77 5.44 14.88
C PRO A 115 -11.03 3.94 15.07
N GLN A 116 -11.98 3.39 14.38
CA GLN A 116 -12.40 1.99 14.48
C GLN A 116 -12.21 1.26 13.16
N VAL A 117 -11.86 -0.02 13.24
CA VAL A 117 -11.95 -0.94 12.12
C VAL A 117 -13.29 -1.66 12.23
N HIS A 118 -14.15 -1.45 11.22
CA HIS A 118 -15.50 -2.04 11.23
C HIS A 118 -15.49 -3.37 10.50
N VAL A 119 -15.42 -4.46 11.24
CA VAL A 119 -15.47 -5.81 10.68
C VAL A 119 -16.73 -6.50 11.16
N ASP A 120 -17.49 -7.05 10.23
CA ASP A 120 -18.64 -7.87 10.53
C ASP A 120 -18.21 -9.16 11.23
N PHE A 121 -18.82 -9.47 12.37
CA PHE A 121 -18.52 -10.67 13.13
C PHE A 121 -18.71 -11.95 12.32
N TRP A 122 -19.80 -12.00 11.55
CA TRP A 122 -20.10 -13.17 10.72
C TRP A 122 -19.13 -13.34 9.57
N ALA A 123 -18.63 -12.22 9.01
CA ALA A 123 -17.59 -12.23 8.00
C ALA A 123 -16.30 -12.87 8.54
N LEU A 124 -15.85 -12.45 9.72
CA LEU A 124 -14.66 -13.06 10.33
C LEU A 124 -14.80 -14.56 10.51
N LEU A 125 -15.94 -15.02 11.06
CA LEU A 125 -16.17 -16.43 11.30
C LEU A 125 -16.28 -17.23 10.00
N SER A 126 -17.13 -16.78 9.07
CA SER A 126 -17.44 -17.56 7.87
C SER A 126 -16.30 -17.53 6.85
N GLN A 127 -15.50 -16.48 6.80
CA GLN A 127 -14.33 -16.37 5.94
C GLN A 127 -13.05 -16.91 6.59
N GLU A 128 -13.04 -17.18 7.90
CA GLU A 128 -11.83 -17.57 8.64
C GLU A 128 -10.67 -16.59 8.42
N THR A 129 -11.00 -15.30 8.20
CA THR A 129 -10.05 -14.24 7.88
C THR A 129 -9.48 -13.64 9.14
N THR A 130 -8.20 -13.31 9.14
CA THR A 130 -7.56 -12.57 10.24
C THR A 130 -7.36 -11.11 9.87
N VAL A 131 -7.58 -10.21 10.83
CA VAL A 131 -7.26 -8.78 10.71
C VAL A 131 -6.28 -8.44 11.82
N ASP A 132 -5.12 -7.90 11.44
CA ASP A 132 -4.08 -7.53 12.40
C ASP A 132 -3.47 -6.14 12.10
N GLY A 133 -2.72 -5.62 13.05
CA GLY A 133 -2.01 -4.35 12.89
C GLY A 133 -0.57 -4.57 12.39
N PHE A 134 -0.17 -3.85 11.36
CA PHE A 134 1.22 -3.78 10.91
C PHE A 134 1.83 -2.44 11.33
N TRP A 135 2.36 -2.38 12.57
CA TRP A 135 3.05 -1.20 13.07
C TRP A 135 4.56 -1.35 12.86
N LEU A 136 5.11 -0.56 11.93
CA LEU A 136 6.51 -0.66 11.50
C LEU A 136 7.50 -0.64 12.68
N SER A 137 7.36 0.34 13.58
CA SER A 137 8.27 0.46 14.74
C SER A 137 8.17 -0.72 15.71
N GLY A 138 6.97 -1.30 15.86
CA GLY A 138 6.74 -2.51 16.65
C GLY A 138 7.39 -3.73 16.01
N ARG A 139 7.19 -3.92 14.72
CA ARG A 139 7.82 -5.02 13.96
C ARG A 139 9.36 -4.91 13.98
N MET A 140 9.92 -3.71 13.81
CA MET A 140 11.37 -3.49 13.83
C MET A 140 12.02 -3.85 15.18
N ARG A 141 11.33 -3.61 16.31
CA ARG A 141 11.86 -3.96 17.65
C ARG A 141 12.14 -5.46 17.81
N ASN A 142 11.35 -6.28 17.14
CA ASN A 142 11.44 -7.75 17.22
C ASN A 142 12.29 -8.36 16.08
N PHE A 143 12.86 -7.51 15.22
CA PHE A 143 13.68 -7.96 14.09
C PHE A 143 15.18 -7.95 14.47
N PRO A 144 15.97 -8.92 14.01
CA PRO A 144 17.43 -8.91 14.24
C PRO A 144 18.04 -7.60 13.72
N LYS A 145 18.92 -6.98 14.52
CA LYS A 145 19.52 -5.67 14.19
C LYS A 145 20.29 -5.70 12.86
N GLU A 146 20.95 -6.83 12.58
CA GLU A 146 21.69 -7.05 11.35
C GLU A 146 20.76 -7.02 10.13
N LYS A 147 19.57 -7.61 10.23
CA LYS A 147 18.57 -7.60 9.15
C LYS A 147 17.97 -6.21 8.94
N ILE A 148 17.84 -5.42 10.00
CA ILE A 148 17.43 -4.02 9.90
C ILE A 148 18.51 -3.22 9.15
N ALA A 149 19.77 -3.38 9.53
CA ALA A 149 20.90 -2.71 8.87
C ALA A 149 20.99 -3.07 7.38
N GLU A 150 20.89 -4.36 7.04
CA GLU A 150 20.82 -4.82 5.64
C GLU A 150 19.64 -4.17 4.88
N GLY A 151 18.50 -4.07 5.53
CA GLY A 151 17.31 -3.42 4.96
C GLY A 151 17.56 -1.95 4.64
N PHE A 152 18.15 -1.18 5.57
CA PHE A 152 18.52 0.20 5.34
C PHE A 152 19.54 0.35 4.20
N GLN A 153 20.58 -0.49 4.17
CA GLN A 153 21.55 -0.47 3.07
C GLN A 153 20.89 -0.67 1.71
N LYS A 154 19.97 -1.65 1.59
CA LYS A 154 19.20 -1.87 0.36
C LYS A 154 18.35 -0.64 -0.02
N VAL A 155 17.70 0.00 0.96
CA VAL A 155 16.91 1.21 0.70
C VAL A 155 17.83 2.34 0.20
N PHE A 156 18.95 2.60 0.87
CA PHE A 156 19.89 3.63 0.45
C PHE A 156 20.47 3.39 -0.95
N ALA A 157 20.85 2.15 -1.25
CA ALA A 157 21.35 1.77 -2.57
C ALA A 157 20.29 1.96 -3.68
N GLY A 158 19.00 1.77 -3.35
CA GLY A 158 17.90 1.86 -4.31
C GLY A 158 17.19 3.22 -4.38
N LEU A 159 17.66 4.27 -3.67
CA LEU A 159 16.97 5.57 -3.61
C LEU A 159 16.77 6.25 -4.97
N ARG A 160 17.70 6.06 -5.92
CA ARG A 160 17.59 6.56 -7.30
C ARG A 160 16.89 5.61 -8.27
N GLY A 161 16.48 4.44 -7.80
CA GLY A 161 15.85 3.38 -8.56
C GLY A 161 14.48 2.99 -7.98
N VAL A 162 14.39 1.78 -7.47
CA VAL A 162 13.14 1.16 -6.97
C VAL A 162 12.49 1.95 -5.84
N TYR A 163 13.29 2.59 -4.99
CA TYR A 163 12.81 3.43 -3.88
C TYR A 163 12.75 4.92 -4.22
N SER A 164 12.86 5.29 -5.50
CA SER A 164 12.73 6.68 -5.92
C SER A 164 11.32 7.21 -5.62
N THR A 165 11.26 8.44 -5.13
CA THR A 165 10.00 9.14 -4.87
C THR A 165 9.76 10.19 -5.95
N LYS A 166 8.57 10.20 -6.54
CA LYS A 166 8.13 11.26 -7.45
C LYS A 166 7.95 12.56 -6.64
N ILE A 167 8.63 13.62 -7.05
CA ILE A 167 8.44 14.97 -6.52
C ILE A 167 7.42 15.65 -7.40
N ALA A 168 6.30 16.09 -6.82
CA ALA A 168 5.23 16.78 -7.54
C ALA A 168 5.51 18.27 -7.66
N LYS A 169 5.91 18.93 -6.56
CA LYS A 169 6.18 20.34 -6.52
C LYS A 169 7.20 20.67 -5.43
N VAL A 170 8.03 21.67 -5.69
CA VAL A 170 8.94 22.27 -4.69
C VAL A 170 8.38 23.65 -4.34
N PHE A 171 8.28 23.94 -3.07
CA PHE A 171 7.81 25.21 -2.51
C PHE A 171 8.96 25.90 -1.80
N SER A 172 8.94 27.22 -1.73
CA SER A 172 9.81 27.97 -0.83
C SER A 172 9.42 27.74 0.63
N TYR A 173 10.32 28.04 1.56
CA TYR A 173 10.03 27.90 2.99
C TYR A 173 8.83 28.75 3.44
N ASP A 174 8.66 29.95 2.83
CA ASP A 174 7.56 30.86 3.16
C ASP A 174 6.19 30.34 2.69
N GLU A 175 6.16 29.38 1.76
CA GLU A 175 4.94 28.74 1.24
C GLU A 175 4.54 27.46 2.01
N VAL A 176 5.00 27.28 3.26
CA VAL A 176 4.78 26.04 4.03
C VAL A 176 3.30 25.65 4.13
N LEU A 177 2.39 26.61 4.32
CA LEU A 177 0.96 26.34 4.41
C LEU A 177 0.37 25.84 3.08
N GLU A 178 0.82 26.43 1.96
CA GLU A 178 0.43 25.99 0.62
C GLU A 178 0.98 24.58 0.32
N ALA A 179 2.22 24.31 0.71
CA ALA A 179 2.82 22.99 0.58
C ALA A 179 2.06 21.93 1.37
N MET A 180 1.62 22.25 2.59
CA MET A 180 0.79 21.36 3.41
C MET A 180 -0.57 21.10 2.75
N LYS A 181 -1.25 22.15 2.28
CA LYS A 181 -2.53 22.03 1.56
C LYS A 181 -2.36 21.17 0.30
N PHE A 182 -1.37 21.46 -0.52
CA PHE A 182 -1.03 20.70 -1.71
C PHE A 182 -0.78 19.21 -1.38
N SER A 183 -0.02 18.93 -0.32
CA SER A 183 0.29 17.57 0.11
C SER A 183 -0.95 16.76 0.51
N LEU A 184 -1.98 17.42 1.08
CA LEU A 184 -3.24 16.80 1.45
C LEU A 184 -4.13 16.54 0.22
N GLU A 185 -4.24 17.52 -0.67
CA GLU A 185 -5.13 17.48 -1.83
C GLU A 185 -4.56 16.64 -3.00
N HIS A 186 -3.23 16.60 -3.14
CA HIS A 186 -2.53 16.02 -4.29
C HIS A 186 -1.55 14.90 -3.94
N ALA A 187 -1.77 14.18 -2.83
CA ALA A 187 -0.87 13.13 -2.32
C ALA A 187 -0.49 12.05 -3.36
N SER A 188 -1.36 11.79 -4.33
CA SER A 188 -1.12 10.80 -5.40
C SER A 188 -0.25 11.33 -6.55
N GLN A 189 -0.07 12.65 -6.68
CA GLN A 189 0.76 13.25 -7.74
C GLN A 189 2.26 13.13 -7.43
N GLY A 190 2.62 12.99 -6.16
CA GLY A 190 3.99 12.90 -5.67
C GLY A 190 4.15 13.63 -4.33
N LYS A 191 5.40 13.85 -3.92
CA LYS A 191 5.70 14.56 -2.68
C LYS A 191 5.88 16.07 -2.93
N ALA A 192 5.31 16.89 -2.02
CA ALA A 192 5.67 18.29 -1.89
C ALA A 192 6.99 18.37 -1.12
N LEU A 193 7.92 19.19 -1.58
CA LEU A 193 9.16 19.50 -0.89
C LEU A 193 9.20 20.99 -0.53
N LEU A 194 9.85 21.29 0.60
CA LEU A 194 10.21 22.66 0.97
C LEU A 194 11.68 22.88 0.66
N SER A 195 12.00 23.93 -0.10
CA SER A 195 13.37 24.36 -0.33
C SER A 195 13.78 25.31 0.81
N LEU A 196 14.88 25.00 1.49
CA LEU A 196 15.46 25.85 2.52
C LEU A 196 16.36 26.93 1.94
N THR A 197 16.68 26.85 0.63
CA THR A 197 17.62 27.75 -0.05
C THR A 197 16.94 28.78 -0.96
N GLY A 198 15.60 28.83 -0.96
CA GLY A 198 14.85 29.84 -1.73
C GLY A 198 14.91 29.68 -3.26
N LYS A 199 15.32 28.51 -3.76
CA LYS A 199 15.34 28.23 -5.21
C LYS A 199 14.51 26.98 -5.53
#